data_764bffe83288208da36357c3d7646cdd
#
_entry.id   764bffe83288208da36357c3d7646cdd
#
_cell.length_a   1.000
_cell.length_b   1.000
_cell.length_c   1.000
_cell.angle_alpha   90.00
_cell.angle_beta   90.00
_cell.angle_gamma   90.00
#
_symmetry.space_group_name_H-M   'P 1'
#
loop_
_entity.id
_entity.type
_entity.pdbx_description
1 polymer ?
#
loop_
_entity_poly.entity_id
_entity_poly.type
_entity_poly.pdbx_seq_one_letter_code
_entity_poly.pdbx_strand_id
1 'polypeptide(L)'
;NPIQLALELKCWGNLPEKFNGVSHACILVDQKSGDIYIAGLWMYGVKNKDGEWVEGLTDTSKIWNHQWLTKGSQPGFDVKQTAQFLITKSTDDGKTWSEPVNITKQGKKEEWWLWAPAPGQGITMKDGTLVFPTQGRDKDGNPFSNITYSKDSGKTWHSSSEAVLIEKGTTECAVVELEPGVLMLNMRANRNRGTATPNNGRAVAITSDFGKTWETHATSLNSLIEPTC
;
A
#
# COMPACT_ATOMS: atom_id res chain seq x y z
N ASN A 1 7.24 -15.94 -13.49
CA ASN A 1 7.82 -15.52 -12.22
C ASN A 1 7.04 -16.18 -11.08
N PRO A 2 7.66 -17.05 -10.24
CA PRO A 2 6.93 -17.79 -9.20
C PRO A 2 6.26 -16.91 -8.16
N ILE A 3 6.76 -15.70 -7.94
CA ILE A 3 6.19 -14.73 -6.99
C ILE A 3 4.86 -14.16 -7.52
N GLN A 4 4.85 -13.77 -8.78
CA GLN A 4 3.64 -13.30 -9.45
C GLN A 4 2.58 -14.41 -9.46
N LEU A 5 3.01 -15.64 -9.73
CA LEU A 5 2.14 -16.81 -9.73
C LEU A 5 1.50 -17.07 -8.35
N ALA A 6 2.25 -16.96 -7.25
CA ALA A 6 1.72 -17.17 -5.91
C ALA A 6 0.62 -16.15 -5.53
N LEU A 7 0.73 -14.90 -6.00
CA LEU A 7 -0.25 -13.84 -5.75
C LEU A 7 -1.41 -13.84 -6.75
N GLU A 8 -1.18 -14.29 -7.99
CA GLU A 8 -2.16 -14.25 -9.08
C GLU A 8 -3.06 -15.50 -9.18
N LEU A 9 -2.65 -16.64 -8.62
CA LEU A 9 -3.34 -17.92 -8.78
C LEU A 9 -4.72 -18.00 -8.12
N LYS A 10 -5.09 -17.04 -7.28
CA LYS A 10 -6.43 -17.00 -6.69
C LYS A 10 -7.28 -15.91 -7.34
N CYS A 11 -8.23 -16.32 -8.17
CA CYS A 11 -9.33 -15.44 -8.58
C CYS A 11 -10.27 -15.22 -7.41
N TRP A 12 -10.08 -14.11 -6.71
CA TRP A 12 -10.94 -13.70 -5.62
C TRP A 12 -12.34 -13.36 -6.16
N GLY A 13 -13.36 -14.01 -5.66
CA GLY A 13 -14.75 -13.69 -5.97
C GLY A 13 -15.30 -14.23 -7.29
N ASN A 14 -14.76 -15.31 -7.85
CA ASN A 14 -15.24 -15.97 -9.09
C ASN A 14 -15.27 -15.03 -10.31
N LEU A 15 -14.25 -14.20 -10.44
CA LEU A 15 -14.11 -13.26 -11.54
C LEU A 15 -13.32 -13.88 -12.71
N PRO A 16 -13.54 -13.41 -13.95
CA PRO A 16 -12.73 -13.83 -15.08
C PRO A 16 -11.24 -13.49 -14.88
N GLU A 17 -10.37 -14.47 -14.94
CA GLU A 17 -8.94 -14.37 -14.70
C GLU A 17 -8.25 -13.27 -15.52
N LYS A 18 -8.66 -13.09 -16.77
CA LYS A 18 -8.08 -12.10 -17.70
C LYS A 18 -8.15 -10.63 -17.23
N PHE A 19 -8.98 -10.33 -16.23
CA PHE A 19 -9.11 -8.99 -15.65
C PHE A 19 -8.52 -8.90 -14.25
N ASN A 20 -7.90 -9.98 -13.80
CA ASN A 20 -7.30 -10.15 -12.50
C ASN A 20 -5.83 -9.71 -12.56
N GLY A 21 -5.37 -8.91 -11.59
CA GLY A 21 -3.99 -8.45 -11.57
C GLY A 21 -3.50 -8.14 -10.16
N VAL A 22 -2.18 -8.19 -9.98
CA VAL A 22 -1.51 -7.77 -8.76
C VAL A 22 -0.53 -6.66 -9.10
N SER A 23 -0.57 -5.60 -8.32
CA SER A 23 0.30 -4.44 -8.47
C SER A 23 0.89 -4.00 -7.12
N HIS A 24 1.72 -2.95 -7.13
CA HIS A 24 2.29 -2.34 -5.92
C HIS A 24 3.07 -3.34 -5.05
N ALA A 25 3.93 -4.15 -5.67
CA ALA A 25 4.72 -5.13 -4.95
C ALA A 25 5.71 -4.44 -3.98
N CYS A 26 5.74 -4.93 -2.74
CA CYS A 26 6.68 -4.52 -1.71
C CYS A 26 7.28 -5.76 -1.07
N ILE A 27 8.61 -5.82 -0.99
CA ILE A 27 9.35 -6.92 -0.38
C ILE A 27 9.84 -6.55 1.02
N LEU A 28 9.86 -7.51 1.93
CA LEU A 28 10.45 -7.36 3.27
C LEU A 28 11.15 -8.66 3.66
N VAL A 29 12.33 -8.56 4.23
CA VAL A 29 13.06 -9.69 4.82
C VAL A 29 13.08 -9.53 6.33
N ASP A 30 12.55 -10.51 7.05
CA ASP A 30 12.70 -10.58 8.50
C ASP A 30 14.15 -10.92 8.86
N GLN A 31 14.87 -9.94 9.38
CA GLN A 31 16.28 -10.08 9.73
C GLN A 31 16.53 -11.07 10.87
N LYS A 32 15.50 -11.50 11.61
CA LYS A 32 15.63 -12.48 12.71
C LYS A 32 15.47 -13.91 12.22
N SER A 33 14.49 -14.18 11.37
CA SER A 33 14.19 -15.52 10.88
C SER A 33 14.77 -15.84 9.50
N GLY A 34 15.05 -14.81 8.69
CA GLY A 34 15.37 -14.94 7.28
C GLY A 34 14.13 -15.08 6.38
N ASP A 35 12.94 -15.08 6.95
CA ASP A 35 11.69 -15.18 6.18
C ASP A 35 11.53 -13.99 5.23
N ILE A 36 11.10 -14.27 4.01
CA ILE A 36 10.83 -13.24 3.00
C ILE A 36 9.32 -13.05 2.87
N TYR A 37 8.88 -11.81 3.00
CA TYR A 37 7.48 -11.43 2.80
C TYR A 37 7.34 -10.63 1.51
N ILE A 38 6.30 -10.89 0.75
CA ILE A 38 5.89 -10.06 -0.39
C ILE A 38 4.46 -9.62 -0.16
N ALA A 39 4.29 -8.31 -0.14
CA ALA A 39 3.00 -7.66 -0.13
C ALA A 39 2.61 -7.24 -1.55
N GLY A 40 1.34 -7.33 -1.88
CA GLY A 40 0.81 -6.91 -3.17
C GLY A 40 -0.65 -6.49 -3.06
N LEU A 41 -1.07 -5.64 -3.98
CA LEU A 41 -2.45 -5.23 -4.11
C LEU A 41 -3.13 -6.01 -5.23
N TRP A 42 -4.05 -6.89 -4.89
CA TRP A 42 -4.92 -7.52 -5.87
C TRP A 42 -5.99 -6.53 -6.34
N MET A 43 -6.12 -6.40 -7.63
CA MET A 43 -7.06 -5.49 -8.28
C MET A 43 -7.80 -6.22 -9.40
N TYR A 44 -9.06 -5.88 -9.56
CA TYR A 44 -9.84 -6.29 -10.71
C TYR A 44 -10.18 -5.07 -11.56
N GLY A 45 -9.88 -5.12 -12.85
CA GLY A 45 -10.12 -4.00 -13.75
C GLY A 45 -10.68 -4.44 -15.09
N VAL A 46 -11.74 -3.79 -15.53
CA VAL A 46 -12.39 -4.04 -16.82
C VAL A 46 -12.27 -2.81 -17.71
N LYS A 47 -11.88 -3.04 -18.96
CA LYS A 47 -11.90 -2.02 -20.00
C LYS A 47 -13.08 -2.23 -20.94
N ASN A 48 -13.66 -1.15 -21.43
CA ASN A 48 -14.64 -1.18 -22.49
C ASN A 48 -13.99 -1.48 -23.87
N LYS A 49 -14.78 -1.53 -24.92
CA LYS A 49 -14.31 -1.81 -26.28
C LYS A 49 -13.31 -0.76 -26.81
N ASP A 50 -13.34 0.44 -26.27
CA ASP A 50 -12.49 1.57 -26.67
C ASP A 50 -11.17 1.60 -25.85
N GLY A 51 -10.98 0.64 -24.95
CA GLY A 51 -9.81 0.53 -24.10
C GLY A 51 -9.82 1.41 -22.85
N GLU A 52 -10.93 2.06 -22.56
CA GLU A 52 -11.12 2.90 -21.38
C GLU A 52 -11.62 2.09 -20.20
N TRP A 53 -11.28 2.52 -18.99
CA TRP A 53 -11.73 1.88 -17.79
C TRP A 53 -13.23 2.08 -17.56
N VAL A 54 -13.94 1.00 -17.26
CA VAL A 54 -15.36 1.07 -16.89
C VAL A 54 -15.48 1.70 -15.51
N GLU A 55 -16.22 2.79 -15.42
CA GLU A 55 -16.44 3.55 -14.18
C GLU A 55 -17.91 3.43 -13.71
N GLY A 56 -18.18 3.88 -12.47
CA GLY A 56 -19.54 3.99 -11.93
C GLY A 56 -20.20 2.65 -11.61
N LEU A 57 -19.44 1.60 -11.39
CA LEU A 57 -19.97 0.28 -11.01
C LEU A 57 -20.47 0.32 -9.56
N THR A 58 -21.61 -0.34 -9.34
CA THR A 58 -22.27 -0.48 -8.03
C THR A 58 -22.20 -1.92 -7.55
N ASP A 59 -22.57 -2.16 -6.30
CA ASP A 59 -22.64 -3.52 -5.70
C ASP A 59 -23.54 -4.49 -6.48
N THR A 60 -24.50 -3.98 -7.22
CA THR A 60 -25.38 -4.78 -8.09
C THR A 60 -24.78 -5.05 -9.47
N SER A 61 -23.70 -4.37 -9.83
CA SER A 61 -23.01 -4.58 -11.10
C SER A 61 -22.40 -5.97 -11.17
N LYS A 62 -22.47 -6.59 -12.35
CA LYS A 62 -21.79 -7.87 -12.62
C LYS A 62 -20.32 -7.71 -12.94
N ILE A 63 -19.88 -6.49 -13.18
CA ILE A 63 -18.51 -6.11 -13.55
C ILE A 63 -18.01 -5.16 -12.46
N TRP A 64 -16.71 -5.25 -12.12
CA TRP A 64 -16.09 -4.44 -11.08
C TRP A 64 -14.85 -3.77 -11.63
N ASN A 65 -14.42 -2.69 -10.96
CA ASN A 65 -13.21 -1.99 -11.31
C ASN A 65 -12.57 -1.38 -10.07
N HIS A 66 -11.41 -1.88 -9.68
CA HIS A 66 -10.68 -1.43 -8.50
C HIS A 66 -9.59 -0.40 -8.81
N GLN A 67 -9.66 0.24 -9.94
CA GLN A 67 -8.65 1.21 -10.37
C GLN A 67 -8.38 2.29 -9.33
N TRP A 68 -7.18 2.80 -9.34
CA TRP A 68 -6.76 3.95 -8.54
C TRP A 68 -7.52 5.24 -8.84
N LEU A 69 -8.08 5.35 -10.03
CA LEU A 69 -8.81 6.52 -10.45
C LEU A 69 -10.09 6.70 -9.65
N THR A 70 -10.59 7.90 -9.67
CA THR A 70 -11.76 8.37 -8.95
C THR A 70 -12.85 7.32 -8.87
N LYS A 71 -13.17 6.87 -7.67
CA LYS A 71 -14.23 5.88 -7.37
C LYS A 71 -14.01 4.45 -7.89
N GLY A 72 -12.80 4.06 -8.24
CA GLY A 72 -12.51 2.68 -8.59
C GLY A 72 -12.67 1.73 -7.41
N SER A 73 -11.85 1.89 -6.37
CA SER A 73 -12.05 1.27 -5.07
C SER A 73 -12.96 2.15 -4.21
N GLN A 74 -13.78 1.53 -3.36
CA GLN A 74 -14.79 2.16 -2.54
C GLN A 74 -14.60 1.79 -1.06
N PRO A 75 -15.26 2.49 -0.12
CA PRO A 75 -15.39 2.03 1.26
C PRO A 75 -15.90 0.59 1.36
N GLY A 76 -15.54 -0.09 2.45
CA GLY A 76 -15.88 -1.49 2.69
C GLY A 76 -14.67 -2.41 2.57
N PHE A 77 -14.91 -3.72 2.63
CA PHE A 77 -13.86 -4.75 2.68
C PHE A 77 -14.00 -5.80 1.60
N ASP A 78 -15.17 -5.91 0.97
CA ASP A 78 -15.45 -6.99 0.05
C ASP A 78 -14.71 -6.81 -1.28
N VAL A 79 -14.45 -7.93 -1.93
CA VAL A 79 -13.76 -7.96 -3.22
C VAL A 79 -14.45 -7.13 -4.31
N LYS A 80 -15.75 -6.90 -4.19
CA LYS A 80 -16.51 -6.01 -5.09
C LYS A 80 -16.34 -4.53 -4.80
N GLN A 81 -15.95 -4.19 -3.58
CA GLN A 81 -15.89 -2.81 -3.12
C GLN A 81 -14.49 -2.22 -3.28
N THR A 82 -13.47 -2.98 -2.91
CA THR A 82 -12.12 -2.47 -2.81
C THR A 82 -11.08 -3.50 -3.26
N ALA A 83 -9.95 -3.00 -3.76
CA ALA A 83 -8.77 -3.81 -3.98
C ALA A 83 -8.32 -4.49 -2.68
N GLN A 84 -7.71 -5.67 -2.78
CA GLN A 84 -7.39 -6.51 -1.63
C GLN A 84 -5.89 -6.52 -1.36
N PHE A 85 -5.49 -6.28 -0.13
CA PHE A 85 -4.10 -6.31 0.29
C PHE A 85 -3.72 -7.75 0.65
N LEU A 86 -2.81 -8.33 -0.13
CA LEU A 86 -2.34 -9.70 0.02
C LEU A 86 -0.90 -9.73 0.50
N ILE A 87 -0.57 -10.71 1.34
CA ILE A 87 0.81 -11.02 1.74
C ILE A 87 1.05 -12.51 1.53
N THR A 88 2.19 -12.86 0.95
CA THR A 88 2.73 -14.20 0.91
C THR A 88 4.10 -14.25 1.57
N LYS A 89 4.51 -15.42 2.07
CA LYS A 89 5.76 -15.63 2.78
C LYS A 89 6.53 -16.81 2.23
N SER A 90 7.86 -16.68 2.17
CA SER A 90 8.79 -17.77 1.95
C SER A 90 9.69 -17.95 3.18
N THR A 91 9.95 -19.20 3.55
CA THR A 91 10.86 -19.60 4.65
C THR A 91 12.07 -20.39 4.14
N ASP A 92 12.32 -20.39 2.83
CA ASP A 92 13.31 -21.21 2.15
C ASP A 92 14.03 -20.45 1.01
N ASP A 93 14.36 -19.18 1.26
CA ASP A 93 15.06 -18.30 0.33
C ASP A 93 14.30 -18.09 -1.01
N GLY A 94 12.97 -18.04 -0.94
CA GLY A 94 12.14 -17.78 -2.11
C GLY A 94 11.91 -18.98 -3.03
N LYS A 95 12.27 -20.18 -2.62
CA LYS A 95 12.06 -21.41 -3.42
C LYS A 95 10.59 -21.80 -3.43
N THR A 96 9.94 -21.72 -2.27
CA THR A 96 8.50 -21.94 -2.14
C THR A 96 7.83 -20.78 -1.41
N TRP A 97 6.53 -20.63 -1.62
CA TRP A 97 5.73 -19.53 -1.08
C TRP A 97 4.44 -20.05 -0.45
N SER A 98 4.05 -19.44 0.65
CA SER A 98 2.78 -19.74 1.28
C SER A 98 1.60 -19.34 0.39
N GLU A 99 0.41 -19.90 0.67
CA GLU A 99 -0.82 -19.31 0.15
C GLU A 99 -0.91 -17.84 0.57
N PRO A 100 -1.36 -16.95 -0.33
CA PRO A 100 -1.55 -15.55 0.00
C PRO A 100 -2.59 -15.34 1.10
N VAL A 101 -2.25 -14.54 2.09
CA VAL A 101 -3.14 -14.12 3.17
C VAL A 101 -3.71 -12.76 2.83
N ASN A 102 -5.03 -12.62 2.84
CA ASN A 102 -5.71 -11.35 2.66
C ASN A 102 -5.78 -10.61 4.01
N ILE A 103 -5.07 -9.50 4.11
CA ILE A 103 -5.01 -8.70 5.33
C ILE A 103 -5.90 -7.44 5.28
N THR A 104 -6.70 -7.28 4.23
CA THR A 104 -7.54 -6.08 4.04
C THR A 104 -8.37 -5.74 5.27
N LYS A 105 -9.04 -6.75 5.85
CA LYS A 105 -9.85 -6.55 7.06
C LYS A 105 -9.05 -6.32 8.34
N GLN A 106 -7.75 -6.63 8.35
CA GLN A 106 -6.89 -6.43 9.52
C GLN A 106 -6.43 -4.98 9.65
N GLY A 107 -6.16 -4.30 8.54
CA GLY A 107 -5.51 -3.00 8.58
C GLY A 107 -6.27 -1.87 7.88
N LYS A 108 -7.09 -2.14 6.87
CA LYS A 108 -7.88 -1.09 6.20
C LYS A 108 -9.00 -0.60 7.12
N LYS A 109 -9.17 0.72 7.25
CA LYS A 109 -10.40 1.27 7.85
C LYS A 109 -11.55 1.11 6.85
N GLU A 110 -12.75 0.84 7.34
CA GLU A 110 -13.91 0.59 6.49
C GLU A 110 -14.23 1.76 5.57
N GLU A 111 -14.10 2.98 6.08
CA GLU A 111 -14.36 4.21 5.34
C GLU A 111 -13.30 4.57 4.29
N TRP A 112 -12.10 3.95 4.31
CA TRP A 112 -11.09 4.17 3.28
C TRP A 112 -11.52 3.56 1.95
N TRP A 113 -11.25 4.25 0.86
CA TRP A 113 -11.52 3.72 -0.48
C TRP A 113 -10.49 2.67 -0.87
N LEU A 114 -9.24 2.88 -0.50
CA LEU A 114 -8.13 2.04 -0.90
C LEU A 114 -7.08 1.99 0.21
N TRP A 115 -6.44 0.83 0.34
CA TRP A 115 -5.25 0.66 1.17
C TRP A 115 -4.35 -0.38 0.52
N ALA A 116 -3.08 -0.03 0.29
CA ALA A 116 -2.14 -0.77 -0.53
C ALA A 116 -0.72 -0.68 0.04
N PRO A 117 0.15 -1.65 -0.25
CA PRO A 117 1.58 -1.44 -0.04
C PRO A 117 2.09 -0.32 -0.94
N ALA A 118 3.08 0.44 -0.49
CA ALA A 118 3.86 1.28 -1.36
C ALA A 118 4.87 0.42 -2.13
N PRO A 119 5.13 0.69 -3.43
CA PRO A 119 6.13 -0.05 -4.18
C PRO A 119 7.53 0.08 -3.54
N GLY A 120 8.29 -1.02 -3.49
CA GLY A 120 9.66 -0.99 -2.98
C GLY A 120 9.91 -2.02 -1.89
N GLN A 121 10.40 -1.57 -0.74
CA GLN A 121 10.78 -2.47 0.33
C GLN A 121 10.27 -2.01 1.71
N GLY A 122 9.93 -3.01 2.53
CA GLY A 122 9.72 -2.86 3.96
C GLY A 122 11.02 -3.06 4.75
N ILE A 123 10.93 -2.93 6.04
CA ILE A 123 12.06 -3.07 6.97
C ILE A 123 11.72 -4.00 8.13
N THR A 124 12.76 -4.60 8.72
CA THR A 124 12.71 -5.16 10.07
C THR A 124 13.35 -4.15 11.02
N MET A 125 12.59 -3.68 12.00
CA MET A 125 13.09 -2.78 13.04
C MET A 125 14.04 -3.52 14.00
N LYS A 126 14.84 -2.77 14.76
CA LYS A 126 15.78 -3.32 15.75
C LYS A 126 15.14 -4.21 16.80
N ASP A 127 13.88 -3.94 17.17
CA ASP A 127 13.10 -4.77 18.08
C ASP A 127 12.53 -6.04 17.40
N GLY A 128 12.60 -6.12 16.07
CA GLY A 128 12.08 -7.20 15.23
C GLY A 128 10.68 -6.96 14.70
N THR A 129 10.10 -5.79 14.91
CA THR A 129 8.84 -5.42 14.28
C THR A 129 9.04 -5.33 12.77
N LEU A 130 8.16 -5.96 12.01
CA LEU A 130 8.13 -5.91 10.55
C LEU A 130 7.30 -4.69 10.13
N VAL A 131 7.80 -3.87 9.19
CA VAL A 131 7.10 -2.67 8.74
C VAL A 131 7.12 -2.57 7.23
N PHE A 132 5.93 -2.48 6.61
CA PHE A 132 5.76 -2.08 5.22
C PHE A 132 5.39 -0.61 5.14
N PRO A 133 5.98 0.18 4.22
CA PRO A 133 5.42 1.46 3.82
C PRO A 133 4.11 1.19 3.05
N THR A 134 3.08 1.96 3.34
CA THR A 134 1.75 1.79 2.76
C THR A 134 1.12 3.10 2.38
N GLN A 135 0.11 3.04 1.54
CA GLN A 135 -0.59 4.18 0.99
C GLN A 135 -2.07 3.85 0.80
N GLY A 136 -2.88 4.87 0.62
CA GLY A 136 -4.30 4.64 0.40
C GLY A 136 -5.04 5.89 -0.02
N ARG A 137 -6.36 5.78 0.05
CA ARG A 137 -7.28 6.90 -0.09
C ARG A 137 -8.24 6.90 1.09
N ASP A 138 -8.39 8.06 1.71
CA ASP A 138 -9.25 8.26 2.86
C ASP A 138 -10.75 8.20 2.50
N LYS A 139 -11.62 8.50 3.45
CA LYS A 139 -13.09 8.53 3.28
C LYS A 139 -13.58 9.52 2.22
N ASP A 140 -12.80 10.53 1.91
CA ASP A 140 -13.11 11.57 0.92
C ASP A 140 -12.40 11.32 -0.43
N GLY A 141 -11.64 10.20 -0.52
CA GLY A 141 -10.86 9.83 -1.70
C GLY A 141 -9.51 10.54 -1.81
N ASN A 142 -9.09 11.29 -0.80
CA ASN A 142 -7.78 11.95 -0.78
C ASN A 142 -6.67 10.93 -0.56
N PRO A 143 -5.56 11.03 -1.30
CA PRO A 143 -4.44 10.14 -1.12
C PRO A 143 -3.71 10.40 0.21
N PHE A 144 -3.25 9.32 0.84
CA PHE A 144 -2.42 9.35 2.04
C PHE A 144 -1.33 8.30 1.99
N SER A 145 -0.29 8.50 2.80
CA SER A 145 0.73 7.50 3.12
C SER A 145 0.62 7.13 4.60
N ASN A 146 0.97 5.90 4.92
CA ASN A 146 1.06 5.42 6.30
C ASN A 146 2.01 4.22 6.39
N ILE A 147 2.01 3.49 7.50
CA ILE A 147 2.73 2.24 7.67
C ILE A 147 1.80 1.10 8.04
N THR A 148 2.19 -0.11 7.65
CA THR A 148 1.58 -1.37 8.09
C THR A 148 2.65 -2.18 8.81
N TYR A 149 2.36 -2.66 10.01
CA TYR A 149 3.35 -3.33 10.83
C TYR A 149 2.83 -4.60 11.50
N SER A 150 3.76 -5.51 11.81
CA SER A 150 3.52 -6.74 12.56
C SER A 150 4.57 -6.88 13.67
N LYS A 151 4.11 -7.20 14.88
CA LYS A 151 4.95 -7.46 16.07
C LYS A 151 5.07 -8.94 16.41
N ASP A 152 4.47 -9.81 15.62
CA ASP A 152 4.31 -11.24 15.88
C ASP A 152 4.78 -12.10 14.68
N SER A 153 5.81 -11.63 13.97
CA SER A 153 6.40 -12.31 12.81
C SER A 153 5.36 -12.57 11.71
N GLY A 154 4.58 -11.55 11.39
CA GLY A 154 3.64 -11.56 10.26
C GLY A 154 2.35 -12.35 10.48
N LYS A 155 2.03 -12.75 11.72
CA LYS A 155 0.77 -13.43 12.03
C LYS A 155 -0.42 -12.47 12.00
N THR A 156 -0.23 -11.27 12.56
CA THR A 156 -1.21 -10.19 12.51
C THR A 156 -0.58 -8.90 12.00
N TRP A 157 -1.38 -8.09 11.30
CA TRP A 157 -0.95 -6.82 10.71
C TRP A 157 -1.86 -5.68 11.14
N HIS A 158 -1.25 -4.55 11.41
CA HIS A 158 -1.92 -3.33 11.86
C HIS A 158 -1.53 -2.17 10.98
N SER A 159 -2.45 -1.27 10.65
CA SER A 159 -2.12 0.00 10.00
C SER A 159 -2.01 1.14 11.00
N SER A 160 -1.16 2.11 10.70
CA SER A 160 -1.10 3.38 11.43
C SER A 160 -2.23 4.32 11.00
N SER A 161 -2.32 5.48 11.66
CA SER A 161 -3.08 6.61 11.14
C SER A 161 -2.43 7.13 9.84
N GLU A 162 -3.17 7.93 9.10
CA GLU A 162 -2.71 8.60 7.90
C GLU A 162 -1.66 9.66 8.26
N ALA A 163 -0.52 9.68 7.58
CA ALA A 163 0.48 10.73 7.69
C ALA A 163 0.06 11.95 6.86
N VAL A 164 -1.04 12.61 7.25
CA VAL A 164 -1.62 13.74 6.54
C VAL A 164 -0.93 15.04 6.95
N LEU A 165 0.19 15.33 6.29
CA LEU A 165 1.02 16.50 6.62
C LEU A 165 0.93 17.62 5.60
N ILE A 166 0.25 17.39 4.48
CA ILE A 166 0.11 18.37 3.40
C ILE A 166 -1.30 18.34 2.81
N GLU A 167 -1.75 19.49 2.33
CA GLU A 167 -3.12 19.74 1.86
C GLU A 167 -3.63 18.76 0.81
N LYS A 168 -2.80 18.39 -0.19
CA LYS A 168 -3.20 17.49 -1.29
C LYS A 168 -2.85 16.04 -1.04
N GLY A 169 -2.38 15.72 0.15
CA GLY A 169 -2.01 14.37 0.53
C GLY A 169 -0.74 13.83 -0.12
N THR A 170 -0.44 12.59 0.17
CA THR A 170 0.76 11.88 -0.26
C THR A 170 0.38 10.52 -0.85
N THR A 171 1.33 9.87 -1.54
CA THR A 171 1.12 8.55 -2.13
C THR A 171 2.28 7.60 -1.78
N GLU A 172 2.97 7.08 -2.79
CA GLU A 172 4.10 6.17 -2.65
C GLU A 172 5.11 6.69 -1.63
N CYS A 173 5.60 5.80 -0.79
CA CYS A 173 6.48 6.18 0.30
C CYS A 173 7.53 5.09 0.57
N ALA A 174 8.61 5.50 1.23
CA ALA A 174 9.62 4.62 1.78
C ALA A 174 9.74 4.85 3.29
N VAL A 175 10.06 3.79 4.03
CA VAL A 175 10.21 3.83 5.48
C VAL A 175 11.63 3.47 5.88
N VAL A 176 12.14 4.12 6.94
CA VAL A 176 13.40 3.76 7.59
C VAL A 176 13.29 3.95 9.10
N GLU A 177 13.98 3.12 9.85
CA GLU A 177 14.19 3.32 11.28
C GLU A 177 15.44 4.18 11.48
N LEU A 178 15.26 5.41 11.97
CA LEU A 178 16.36 6.35 12.23
C LEU A 178 17.16 5.95 13.48
N GLU A 179 16.45 5.68 14.53
CA GLU A 179 16.94 5.18 15.81
C GLU A 179 15.90 4.24 16.43
N PRO A 180 16.24 3.44 17.46
CA PRO A 180 15.33 2.42 17.98
C PRO A 180 13.94 2.97 18.29
N GLY A 181 12.93 2.45 17.57
CA GLY A 181 11.53 2.83 17.73
C GLY A 181 11.10 4.12 17.02
N VAL A 182 12.02 4.84 16.36
CA VAL A 182 11.70 6.06 15.60
C VAL A 182 11.73 5.79 14.11
N LEU A 183 10.59 5.92 13.47
CA LEU A 183 10.41 5.71 12.04
C LEU A 183 10.31 7.05 11.29
N MET A 184 10.99 7.12 10.17
CA MET A 184 10.82 8.19 9.18
C MET A 184 10.12 7.64 7.95
N LEU A 185 9.08 8.34 7.52
CA LEU A 185 8.34 8.06 6.30
C LEU A 185 8.63 9.16 5.28
N ASN A 186 9.22 8.79 4.15
CA ASN A 186 9.52 9.68 3.05
C ASN A 186 8.49 9.46 1.95
N MET A 187 7.66 10.45 1.67
CA MET A 187 6.42 10.33 0.92
C MET A 187 6.45 11.16 -0.37
N ARG A 188 5.95 10.60 -1.45
CA ARG A 188 5.70 11.33 -2.68
C ARG A 188 4.57 12.33 -2.45
N ALA A 189 4.88 13.63 -2.64
CA ALA A 189 3.90 14.70 -2.49
C ALA A 189 3.21 15.01 -3.83
N ASN A 190 1.89 15.14 -3.80
CA ASN A 190 1.08 15.38 -5.00
C ASN A 190 0.61 16.83 -5.16
N ARG A 191 1.25 17.79 -4.48
CA ARG A 191 0.80 19.18 -4.43
C ARG A 191 0.68 19.84 -5.81
N ASN A 192 1.69 19.64 -6.65
CA ASN A 192 1.81 20.32 -7.92
C ASN A 192 2.30 19.35 -8.99
N ARG A 193 1.61 18.25 -9.16
CA ARG A 193 1.95 17.22 -10.12
C ARG A 193 2.17 17.82 -11.51
N GLY A 194 3.32 17.53 -12.11
CA GLY A 194 3.68 18.02 -13.45
C GLY A 194 4.20 19.44 -13.52
N THR A 195 4.37 20.15 -12.40
CA THR A 195 4.94 21.49 -12.37
C THR A 195 6.24 21.54 -11.57
N ALA A 196 7.26 22.19 -12.11
CA ALA A 196 8.52 22.47 -11.41
C ALA A 196 8.31 23.65 -10.46
N THR A 197 7.84 23.38 -9.26
CA THR A 197 7.72 24.41 -8.20
C THR A 197 8.56 24.05 -6.98
N PRO A 198 9.08 25.04 -6.24
CA PRO A 198 9.91 24.80 -5.08
C PRO A 198 9.27 23.95 -3.97
N ASN A 199 7.95 23.85 -3.96
CA ASN A 199 7.18 23.11 -2.96
C ASN A 199 6.57 21.81 -3.46
N ASN A 200 7.07 21.25 -4.56
CA ASN A 200 6.58 20.03 -5.17
C ASN A 200 7.53 18.85 -4.88
N GLY A 201 8.04 18.78 -3.69
CA GLY A 201 9.01 17.76 -3.31
C GLY A 201 8.39 16.61 -2.55
N ARG A 202 9.25 15.93 -1.81
CA ARG A 202 8.83 14.87 -0.91
C ARG A 202 8.38 15.45 0.42
N ALA A 203 7.29 14.95 0.96
CA ALA A 203 6.91 15.17 2.34
C ALA A 203 7.62 14.13 3.22
N VAL A 204 8.12 14.57 4.37
CA VAL A 204 8.79 13.69 5.32
C VAL A 204 8.15 13.82 6.70
N ALA A 205 7.78 12.69 7.26
CA ALA A 205 7.18 12.59 8.59
C ALA A 205 7.96 11.62 9.46
N ILE A 206 7.96 11.85 10.76
CA ILE A 206 8.49 10.94 11.77
C ILE A 206 7.42 10.55 12.78
N THR A 207 7.59 9.35 13.33
CA THR A 207 6.76 8.82 14.42
C THR A 207 7.61 7.99 15.37
N SER A 208 7.31 8.05 16.65
CA SER A 208 7.87 7.19 17.70
C SER A 208 6.83 6.28 18.37
N ASP A 209 5.61 6.26 17.85
CA ASP A 209 4.47 5.54 18.42
C ASP A 209 3.73 4.66 17.39
N PHE A 210 4.45 4.19 16.37
CA PHE A 210 3.90 3.40 15.25
C PHE A 210 2.80 4.14 14.47
N GLY A 211 2.97 5.46 14.31
CA GLY A 211 2.09 6.28 13.51
C GLY A 211 0.71 6.51 14.12
N LYS A 212 0.58 6.45 15.44
CA LYS A 212 -0.57 7.04 16.13
C LYS A 212 -0.55 8.55 15.98
N THR A 213 0.66 9.12 16.07
CA THR A 213 0.94 10.52 15.79
C THR A 213 2.08 10.65 14.78
N TRP A 214 2.05 11.73 13.99
CA TRP A 214 3.06 12.07 13.00
C TRP A 214 3.51 13.51 13.15
N GLU A 215 4.82 13.73 13.04
CA GLU A 215 5.43 15.06 13.03
C GLU A 215 6.13 15.31 11.71
N THR A 216 6.01 16.54 11.20
CA THR A 216 6.75 16.94 9.99
C THR A 216 8.24 17.05 10.30
N HIS A 217 9.06 16.39 9.50
CA HIS A 217 10.51 16.54 9.59
C HIS A 217 10.99 17.69 8.69
N ALA A 218 11.78 18.60 9.26
CA ALA A 218 12.41 19.68 8.51
C ALA A 218 13.54 19.13 7.67
N THR A 219 13.32 19.02 6.34
CA THR A 219 14.30 18.48 5.40
C THR A 219 14.31 19.26 4.09
N SER A 220 15.48 19.30 3.44
CA SER A 220 15.65 19.88 2.11
C SER A 220 15.00 19.10 0.98
N LEU A 221 14.50 17.88 1.24
CA LEU A 221 13.81 17.07 0.22
C LEU A 221 12.56 17.74 -0.34
N ASN A 222 11.99 18.71 0.38
CA ASN A 222 10.85 19.49 -0.09
C ASN A 222 11.14 20.32 -1.36
N SER A 223 12.41 20.55 -1.70
CA SER A 223 12.81 21.24 -2.93
C SER A 223 12.92 20.34 -4.16
N LEU A 224 12.83 19.02 -4.00
CA LEU A 224 12.87 18.09 -5.13
C LEU A 224 11.54 18.09 -5.89
N ILE A 225 11.62 17.98 -7.21
CA ILE A 225 10.44 17.95 -8.09
C ILE A 225 9.93 16.51 -8.15
N GLU A 226 8.76 16.27 -7.57
CA GLU A 226 8.00 15.00 -7.62
C GLU A 226 8.89 13.74 -7.89
N PRO A 227 9.89 13.48 -7.06
CA PRO A 227 10.78 12.34 -7.28
C PRO A 227 10.02 11.04 -7.08
N THR A 228 10.29 10.09 -7.93
CA THR A 228 9.84 8.70 -7.74
C THR A 228 10.56 8.06 -6.55
N CYS A 229 9.98 7.02 -5.99
CA CYS A 229 10.62 6.21 -4.96
C CYS A 229 11.78 5.41 -5.55
#